data_7005afef1bb75748faf0226b173e45e1
#
_entry.id   7005afef1bb75748faf0226b173e45e1
#
_cell.length_a   1.000
_cell.length_b   1.000
_cell.length_c   1.000
_cell.angle_alpha   90.00
_cell.angle_beta   90.00
_cell.angle_gamma   90.00
#
_symmetry.space_group_name_H-M   'P 1'
#
loop_
_entity.id
_entity.type
_entity.pdbx_description
1 polymer ?
#
loop_
_entity_poly.entity_id
_entity_poly.type
_entity_poly.pdbx_seq_one_letter_code
_entity_poly.pdbx_strand_id
1 'polypeptide(L)'
;MISFQNFSFRYEESKNFTLRGIDMTVRTGEFILLTGRSGCGKTTLIRSLNGLIPHFHPGEIKGDLLMDGHSLLEMKPSELAGQVGTVFQDPRSQFFMTDTTRELAFGCENLGLAREETIDRIARAVKELELVEYLNRSIFALSSGEKQQIAIGSVYALAPKVYIFDEPSANLDYAATKRLAEIMEKLKSAGYTIFVVEHRFYYLRDLIDRAFLIQNGKIEHEFTREQFCSLPEETRISYGLRTAYPERDAEHYQEKSHSQNTTHLLEVHDLGFAYKKGPDVFRNVSFEAHSGDVIGILGHNGAGKTTLLSILTGLLKQRHGEVRLDGKKLTPRQRRSLSYLVMQDTDYQLFASSVEEELSLGMQEDCKEKIDAVLNALELSDYRERHPASLSGGQKQRVTIGVAIVKDSPVIYFDEPTSGLDYDSMVRVSKLIEQLSDSGVIVFVVSHDFEFIVRTCTEIVQLDDDGTIQNQQLSPTVLKSLSEKYFT
;
A
#
# COMPACT_ATOMS: atom_id res chain seq x y z
N MET A 1 -9.22 4.18 -29.33
CA MET A 1 -8.29 5.32 -29.10
C MET A 1 -8.91 6.27 -28.08
N ILE A 2 -8.14 6.67 -27.06
CA ILE A 2 -8.58 7.62 -26.02
C ILE A 2 -7.81 8.93 -26.20
N SER A 3 -8.50 10.08 -26.09
CA SER A 3 -7.89 11.40 -26.25
C SER A 3 -8.43 12.39 -25.25
N PHE A 4 -7.53 12.96 -24.44
CA PHE A 4 -7.77 14.16 -23.65
C PHE A 4 -7.35 15.36 -24.48
N GLN A 5 -8.23 16.36 -24.59
CA GLN A 5 -8.02 17.56 -25.40
C GLN A 5 -8.17 18.80 -24.53
N ASN A 6 -7.06 19.39 -24.11
CA ASN A 6 -6.98 20.53 -23.20
C ASN A 6 -7.89 20.34 -21.96
N PHE A 7 -7.93 19.08 -21.45
CA PHE A 7 -8.86 18.70 -20.39
C PHE A 7 -8.42 19.28 -19.05
N SER A 8 -9.34 19.94 -18.36
CA SER A 8 -9.14 20.51 -17.03
C SER A 8 -10.33 20.20 -16.15
N PHE A 9 -10.06 19.90 -14.88
CA PHE A 9 -11.11 19.62 -13.90
C PHE A 9 -10.83 20.26 -12.55
N ARG A 10 -11.89 20.83 -11.95
CA ARG A 10 -11.90 21.39 -10.61
C ARG A 10 -13.10 20.87 -9.83
N TYR A 11 -12.85 20.24 -8.68
CA TYR A 11 -13.93 19.82 -7.76
C TYR A 11 -14.73 21.06 -7.29
N GLU A 12 -16.01 20.88 -7.05
CA GLU A 12 -16.94 21.97 -6.67
C GLU A 12 -16.47 22.72 -5.41
N GLU A 13 -15.96 21.96 -4.42
CA GLU A 13 -15.46 22.52 -3.15
C GLU A 13 -14.04 23.11 -3.25
N SER A 14 -13.34 22.92 -4.36
CA SER A 14 -11.96 23.37 -4.54
C SER A 14 -11.89 24.75 -5.19
N LYS A 15 -10.94 25.59 -4.73
CA LYS A 15 -10.65 26.87 -5.38
C LYS A 15 -9.78 26.71 -6.63
N ASN A 16 -9.00 25.64 -6.73
CA ASN A 16 -8.02 25.43 -7.79
C ASN A 16 -8.38 24.23 -8.66
N PHE A 17 -8.02 24.29 -9.94
CA PHE A 17 -8.10 23.16 -10.83
C PHE A 17 -7.14 22.04 -10.37
N THR A 18 -7.67 20.83 -10.21
CA THR A 18 -6.89 19.63 -9.89
C THR A 18 -6.19 19.10 -11.13
N LEU A 19 -6.84 19.15 -12.30
CA LEU A 19 -6.25 18.87 -13.61
C LEU A 19 -6.27 20.14 -14.45
N ARG A 20 -5.18 20.38 -15.21
CA ARG A 20 -4.99 21.64 -15.93
C ARG A 20 -4.41 21.39 -17.32
N GLY A 21 -5.24 21.54 -18.36
CA GLY A 21 -4.80 21.44 -19.73
C GLY A 21 -4.11 20.11 -20.03
N ILE A 22 -4.77 19.01 -19.70
CA ILE A 22 -4.26 17.68 -20.03
C ILE A 22 -4.47 17.43 -21.52
N ASP A 23 -3.38 17.21 -22.22
CA ASP A 23 -3.35 16.75 -23.61
C ASP A 23 -2.65 15.38 -23.65
N MET A 24 -3.42 14.31 -23.98
CA MET A 24 -2.90 12.94 -24.01
C MET A 24 -3.69 12.12 -25.02
N THR A 25 -2.99 11.38 -25.86
CA THR A 25 -3.60 10.41 -26.76
C THR A 25 -3.05 9.02 -26.48
N VAL A 26 -3.95 8.05 -26.30
CA VAL A 26 -3.61 6.65 -26.05
C VAL A 26 -4.23 5.78 -27.12
N ARG A 27 -3.41 4.93 -27.73
CA ARG A 27 -3.81 3.99 -28.78
C ARG A 27 -4.45 2.75 -28.14
N THR A 28 -5.29 2.07 -28.90
CA THR A 28 -5.83 0.78 -28.48
C THR A 28 -4.70 -0.22 -28.27
N GLY A 29 -4.74 -0.96 -27.16
CA GLY A 29 -3.73 -1.96 -26.80
C GLY A 29 -2.50 -1.42 -26.09
N GLU A 30 -2.37 -0.10 -25.88
CA GLU A 30 -1.25 0.46 -25.11
C GLU A 30 -1.40 0.21 -23.60
N PHE A 31 -0.28 -0.07 -22.95
CA PHE A 31 -0.13 -0.14 -21.49
C PHE A 31 0.47 1.17 -20.96
N ILE A 32 -0.33 1.95 -20.27
CA ILE A 32 -0.01 3.30 -19.81
C ILE A 32 0.22 3.30 -18.30
N LEU A 33 1.39 3.75 -17.86
CA LEU A 33 1.66 4.06 -16.47
C LEU A 33 1.41 5.55 -16.20
N LEU A 34 0.57 5.85 -15.22
CA LEU A 34 0.37 7.19 -14.67
C LEU A 34 1.09 7.27 -13.32
N THR A 35 2.09 8.14 -13.22
CA THR A 35 2.93 8.24 -12.02
C THR A 35 3.14 9.70 -11.61
N GLY A 36 3.73 9.91 -10.45
CA GLY A 36 3.96 11.21 -9.83
C GLY A 36 3.61 11.22 -8.35
N ARG A 37 3.88 12.34 -7.68
CA ARG A 37 3.65 12.50 -6.23
C ARG A 37 2.19 12.30 -5.85
N SER A 38 1.95 11.94 -4.59
CA SER A 38 0.59 11.85 -4.04
C SER A 38 -0.11 13.20 -4.12
N GLY A 39 -1.41 13.19 -4.48
CA GLY A 39 -2.19 14.41 -4.66
C GLY A 39 -1.94 15.21 -5.95
N CYS A 40 -1.09 14.74 -6.88
CA CYS A 40 -0.82 15.46 -8.14
C CYS A 40 -1.94 15.37 -9.19
N GLY A 41 -3.00 14.56 -8.98
CA GLY A 41 -4.16 14.46 -9.87
C GLY A 41 -4.34 13.12 -10.59
N LYS A 42 -3.52 12.09 -10.33
CA LYS A 42 -3.61 10.76 -10.98
C LYS A 42 -4.98 10.12 -10.86
N THR A 43 -5.47 9.99 -9.63
CA THR A 43 -6.80 9.43 -9.33
C THR A 43 -7.93 10.26 -9.95
N THR A 44 -7.78 11.59 -10.00
CA THR A 44 -8.74 12.46 -10.67
C THR A 44 -8.79 12.21 -12.18
N LEU A 45 -7.63 11.96 -12.80
CA LEU A 45 -7.55 11.66 -14.23
C LEU A 45 -8.25 10.34 -14.56
N ILE A 46 -8.00 9.27 -13.79
CA ILE A 46 -8.68 7.99 -14.02
C ILE A 46 -10.16 8.02 -13.66
N ARG A 47 -10.58 8.84 -12.67
CA ARG A 47 -12.01 9.09 -12.39
C ARG A 47 -12.74 9.78 -13.54
N SER A 48 -12.04 10.56 -14.34
CA SER A 48 -12.62 11.12 -15.57
C SER A 48 -12.80 10.06 -16.64
N LEU A 49 -11.87 9.11 -16.76
CA LEU A 49 -11.94 8.00 -17.72
C LEU A 49 -13.07 7.01 -17.43
N ASN A 50 -13.33 6.71 -16.15
CA ASN A 50 -14.36 5.74 -15.76
C ASN A 50 -15.73 6.38 -15.48
N GLY A 51 -15.87 7.70 -15.73
CA GLY A 51 -17.14 8.40 -15.58
C GLY A 51 -17.55 8.71 -14.14
N LEU A 52 -16.70 8.47 -13.14
CA LEU A 52 -16.97 8.96 -11.79
C LEU A 52 -16.95 10.49 -11.74
N ILE A 53 -16.20 11.14 -12.64
CA ILE A 53 -16.28 12.53 -12.99
C ILE A 53 -16.98 12.65 -14.35
N PRO A 54 -18.07 13.42 -14.48
CA PRO A 54 -18.67 14.33 -13.48
C PRO A 54 -19.78 13.70 -12.62
N HIS A 55 -20.19 12.45 -12.88
CA HIS A 55 -21.46 11.91 -12.40
C HIS A 55 -21.53 11.73 -10.86
N PHE A 56 -20.43 11.33 -10.22
CA PHE A 56 -20.36 11.15 -8.77
C PHE A 56 -19.52 12.23 -8.06
N HIS A 57 -18.62 12.85 -8.82
CA HIS A 57 -17.81 13.96 -8.34
C HIS A 57 -18.10 15.17 -9.21
N PRO A 58 -19.06 16.04 -8.82
CA PRO A 58 -19.40 17.23 -9.58
C PRO A 58 -18.26 18.25 -9.55
N GLY A 59 -18.19 19.06 -10.61
CA GLY A 59 -17.15 20.09 -10.72
C GLY A 59 -17.17 20.81 -12.07
N GLU A 60 -16.25 21.75 -12.22
CA GLU A 60 -16.05 22.48 -13.46
C GLU A 60 -15.11 21.70 -14.39
N ILE A 61 -15.57 21.44 -15.61
CA ILE A 61 -14.79 20.80 -16.68
C ILE A 61 -14.53 21.80 -17.80
N LYS A 62 -13.31 21.75 -18.36
CA LYS A 62 -12.94 22.44 -19.61
C LYS A 62 -12.23 21.45 -20.51
N GLY A 63 -12.39 21.66 -21.83
CA GLY A 63 -11.84 20.71 -22.81
C GLY A 63 -12.70 19.48 -22.94
N ASP A 64 -12.14 18.42 -23.55
CA ASP A 64 -12.87 17.21 -23.89
C ASP A 64 -12.11 15.94 -23.54
N LEU A 65 -12.85 14.85 -23.34
CA LEU A 65 -12.33 13.50 -23.16
C LEU A 65 -13.08 12.55 -24.07
N LEU A 66 -12.37 12.04 -25.08
CA LEU A 66 -12.97 11.26 -26.16
C LEU A 66 -12.48 9.79 -26.10
N MET A 67 -13.37 8.86 -26.38
CA MET A 67 -13.06 7.48 -26.69
C MET A 67 -13.67 7.11 -28.06
N ASP A 68 -12.83 6.69 -28.99
CA ASP A 68 -13.20 6.38 -30.38
C ASP A 68 -14.01 7.52 -31.04
N GLY A 69 -13.70 8.78 -30.69
CA GLY A 69 -14.33 9.99 -31.22
C GLY A 69 -15.62 10.42 -30.52
N HIS A 70 -16.07 9.69 -29.51
CA HIS A 70 -17.26 10.01 -28.73
C HIS A 70 -16.85 10.57 -27.34
N SER A 71 -17.54 11.62 -26.88
CA SER A 71 -17.27 12.22 -25.58
C SER A 71 -17.69 11.28 -24.45
N LEU A 72 -16.72 10.91 -23.60
CA LEU A 72 -16.98 10.11 -22.39
C LEU A 72 -17.80 10.90 -21.36
N LEU A 73 -17.72 12.23 -21.40
CA LEU A 73 -18.39 13.13 -20.45
C LEU A 73 -19.92 13.13 -20.63
N GLU A 74 -20.38 12.78 -21.84
CA GLU A 74 -21.80 12.73 -22.19
C GLU A 74 -22.40 11.33 -22.01
N MET A 75 -21.56 10.30 -21.87
CA MET A 75 -22.01 8.91 -21.71
C MET A 75 -22.57 8.66 -20.31
N LYS A 76 -23.63 7.88 -20.20
CA LYS A 76 -24.16 7.46 -18.91
C LYS A 76 -23.21 6.48 -18.22
N PRO A 77 -23.15 6.46 -16.87
CA PRO A 77 -22.30 5.52 -16.13
C PRO A 77 -22.53 4.05 -16.51
N SER A 78 -23.79 3.66 -16.81
CA SER A 78 -24.11 2.30 -17.24
C SER A 78 -23.55 1.94 -18.62
N GLU A 79 -23.41 2.89 -19.54
CA GLU A 79 -22.81 2.69 -20.85
C GLU A 79 -21.28 2.60 -20.75
N LEU A 80 -20.70 3.45 -19.87
CA LEU A 80 -19.26 3.45 -19.58
C LEU A 80 -18.81 2.16 -18.88
N ALA A 81 -19.60 1.63 -17.94
CA ALA A 81 -19.26 0.42 -17.18
C ALA A 81 -19.02 -0.81 -18.08
N GLY A 82 -19.66 -0.86 -19.26
CA GLY A 82 -19.41 -1.90 -20.26
C GLY A 82 -18.16 -1.66 -21.13
N GLN A 83 -17.54 -0.49 -21.07
CA GLN A 83 -16.40 -0.12 -21.90
C GLN A 83 -15.11 0.12 -21.11
N VAL A 84 -15.23 0.61 -19.88
CA VAL A 84 -14.11 0.94 -18.98
C VAL A 84 -14.31 0.21 -17.66
N GLY A 85 -13.45 -0.75 -17.40
CA GLY A 85 -13.43 -1.51 -16.16
C GLY A 85 -12.37 -0.95 -15.21
N THR A 86 -12.73 -0.76 -13.94
CA THR A 86 -11.82 -0.22 -12.92
C THR A 86 -11.62 -1.21 -11.79
N VAL A 87 -10.36 -1.43 -11.43
CA VAL A 87 -9.94 -2.15 -10.22
C VAL A 87 -9.41 -1.12 -9.25
N PHE A 88 -10.08 -0.96 -8.11
CA PHE A 88 -9.75 0.04 -7.10
C PHE A 88 -8.58 -0.41 -6.20
N GLN A 89 -7.94 0.54 -5.54
CA GLN A 89 -6.82 0.34 -4.60
C GLN A 89 -7.19 -0.63 -3.46
N ASP A 90 -8.39 -0.49 -2.88
CA ASP A 90 -8.92 -1.44 -1.90
C ASP A 90 -10.01 -2.30 -2.55
N PRO A 91 -9.74 -3.59 -2.86
CA PRO A 91 -10.74 -4.50 -3.42
C PRO A 91 -12.01 -4.61 -2.56
N ARG A 92 -11.90 -4.42 -1.23
CA ARG A 92 -13.06 -4.49 -0.32
C ARG A 92 -14.10 -3.43 -0.61
N SER A 93 -13.67 -2.25 -1.08
CA SER A 93 -14.58 -1.16 -1.45
C SER A 93 -15.35 -1.44 -2.75
N GLN A 94 -14.91 -2.44 -3.54
CA GLN A 94 -15.50 -2.82 -4.81
C GLN A 94 -16.55 -3.93 -4.67
N PHE A 95 -16.49 -4.74 -3.61
CA PHE A 95 -17.34 -5.91 -3.44
C PHE A 95 -18.75 -5.55 -2.94
N PHE A 96 -19.74 -6.13 -3.59
CA PHE A 96 -21.15 -6.02 -3.24
C PHE A 96 -21.72 -7.33 -2.70
N MET A 97 -21.15 -8.47 -3.08
CA MET A 97 -21.59 -9.79 -2.68
C MET A 97 -20.73 -10.35 -1.53
N THR A 98 -21.25 -11.37 -0.86
CA THR A 98 -20.52 -12.08 0.20
C THR A 98 -19.84 -13.36 -0.30
N ASP A 99 -20.15 -13.75 -1.52
CA ASP A 99 -19.71 -14.97 -2.19
C ASP A 99 -18.99 -14.62 -3.49
N THR A 100 -17.85 -15.26 -3.74
CA THR A 100 -16.98 -14.97 -4.88
C THR A 100 -17.64 -15.23 -6.23
N THR A 101 -18.43 -16.30 -6.37
CA THR A 101 -19.09 -16.63 -7.63
C THR A 101 -20.16 -15.61 -7.99
N ARG A 102 -20.92 -15.15 -7.00
CA ARG A 102 -21.91 -14.08 -7.19
C ARG A 102 -21.25 -12.74 -7.48
N GLU A 103 -20.10 -12.47 -6.86
CA GLU A 103 -19.34 -11.26 -7.17
C GLU A 103 -18.87 -11.22 -8.62
N LEU A 104 -18.39 -12.35 -9.15
CA LEU A 104 -18.03 -12.45 -10.57
C LEU A 104 -19.23 -12.22 -11.52
N ALA A 105 -20.45 -12.57 -11.09
CA ALA A 105 -21.67 -12.39 -11.87
C ALA A 105 -22.24 -10.96 -11.78
N PHE A 106 -21.98 -10.28 -10.66
CA PHE A 106 -22.68 -9.05 -10.26
C PHE A 106 -22.69 -7.97 -11.34
N GLY A 107 -21.53 -7.69 -11.94
CA GLY A 107 -21.42 -6.67 -12.99
C GLY A 107 -22.20 -7.03 -14.25
N CYS A 108 -22.16 -8.30 -14.69
CA CYS A 108 -22.88 -8.79 -15.84
C CYS A 108 -24.40 -8.71 -15.63
N GLU A 109 -24.88 -9.10 -14.45
CA GLU A 109 -26.29 -9.01 -14.06
C GLU A 109 -26.79 -7.57 -14.05
N ASN A 110 -25.99 -6.63 -13.51
CA ASN A 110 -26.32 -5.20 -13.49
C ASN A 110 -26.39 -4.57 -14.89
N LEU A 111 -25.59 -5.06 -15.83
CA LEU A 111 -25.68 -4.65 -17.23
C LEU A 111 -26.88 -5.29 -17.96
N GLY A 112 -27.65 -6.16 -17.30
CA GLY A 112 -28.81 -6.83 -17.86
C GLY A 112 -28.47 -7.89 -18.93
N LEU A 113 -27.29 -8.50 -18.85
CA LEU A 113 -26.88 -9.56 -19.78
C LEU A 113 -27.74 -10.81 -19.59
N ALA A 114 -27.98 -11.55 -20.69
CA ALA A 114 -28.67 -12.82 -20.61
C ALA A 114 -27.92 -13.83 -19.73
N ARG A 115 -28.66 -14.70 -19.04
CA ARG A 115 -28.07 -15.67 -18.10
C ARG A 115 -26.98 -16.54 -18.74
N GLU A 116 -27.22 -17.00 -19.96
CA GLU A 116 -26.25 -17.84 -20.69
C GLU A 116 -24.98 -17.08 -21.00
N GLU A 117 -25.06 -15.84 -21.44
CA GLU A 117 -23.94 -14.97 -21.71
C GLU A 117 -23.15 -14.66 -20.41
N THR A 118 -23.86 -14.42 -19.31
CA THR A 118 -23.22 -14.19 -17.98
C THR A 118 -22.41 -15.43 -17.56
N ILE A 119 -22.98 -16.64 -17.70
CA ILE A 119 -22.28 -17.89 -17.37
C ILE A 119 -21.02 -18.05 -18.24
N ASP A 120 -21.13 -17.82 -19.55
CA ASP A 120 -20.00 -17.95 -20.47
C ASP A 120 -18.86 -16.95 -20.14
N ARG A 121 -19.22 -15.70 -19.81
CA ARG A 121 -18.25 -14.67 -19.42
C ARG A 121 -17.54 -15.01 -18.11
N ILE A 122 -18.27 -15.50 -17.10
CA ILE A 122 -17.69 -15.97 -15.84
C ILE A 122 -16.78 -17.18 -16.09
N ALA A 123 -17.23 -18.17 -16.87
CA ALA A 123 -16.43 -19.34 -17.18
C ALA A 123 -15.12 -18.97 -17.88
N ARG A 124 -15.16 -17.99 -18.78
CA ARG A 124 -13.95 -17.44 -19.42
C ARG A 124 -13.03 -16.76 -18.38
N ALA A 125 -13.57 -15.86 -17.54
CA ALA A 125 -12.81 -15.18 -16.51
C ALA A 125 -12.14 -16.19 -15.56
N VAL A 126 -12.88 -17.17 -15.07
CA VAL A 126 -12.38 -18.23 -14.19
C VAL A 126 -11.26 -19.05 -14.84
N LYS A 127 -11.40 -19.38 -16.12
CA LYS A 127 -10.40 -20.16 -16.84
C LYS A 127 -9.13 -19.37 -17.12
N GLU A 128 -9.26 -18.15 -17.65
CA GLU A 128 -8.12 -17.36 -18.13
C GLU A 128 -7.33 -16.74 -16.96
N LEU A 129 -8.00 -16.40 -15.85
CA LEU A 129 -7.39 -15.86 -14.65
C LEU A 129 -7.13 -16.91 -13.56
N GLU A 130 -7.40 -18.21 -13.85
CA GLU A 130 -7.12 -19.32 -12.95
C GLU A 130 -7.85 -19.21 -11.59
N LEU A 131 -9.12 -18.81 -11.59
CA LEU A 131 -9.90 -18.52 -10.39
C LEU A 131 -10.68 -19.72 -9.82
N VAL A 132 -10.50 -20.92 -10.38
CA VAL A 132 -11.30 -22.12 -10.04
C VAL A 132 -11.32 -22.41 -8.54
N GLU A 133 -10.16 -22.30 -7.89
CA GLU A 133 -10.02 -22.60 -6.46
C GLU A 133 -10.72 -21.59 -5.54
N TYR A 134 -11.06 -20.41 -6.05
CA TYR A 134 -11.74 -19.36 -5.29
C TYR A 134 -13.26 -19.38 -5.43
N LEU A 135 -13.83 -20.20 -6.31
CA LEU A 135 -15.27 -20.27 -6.50
C LEU A 135 -16.01 -20.75 -5.25
N ASN A 136 -17.22 -20.23 -5.04
CA ASN A 136 -18.10 -20.57 -3.90
C ASN A 136 -17.47 -20.36 -2.52
N ARG A 137 -16.48 -19.47 -2.41
CA ARG A 137 -15.87 -19.08 -1.14
C ARG A 137 -16.46 -17.78 -0.64
N SER A 138 -16.46 -17.61 0.69
CA SER A 138 -16.77 -16.32 1.30
C SER A 138 -15.68 -15.31 1.00
N ILE A 139 -16.03 -14.12 0.50
CA ILE A 139 -15.08 -13.01 0.26
C ILE A 139 -14.34 -12.62 1.55
N PHE A 140 -14.99 -12.73 2.70
CA PHE A 140 -14.37 -12.42 4.00
C PHE A 140 -13.27 -13.40 4.40
N ALA A 141 -13.26 -14.61 3.84
CA ALA A 141 -12.26 -15.63 4.11
C ALA A 141 -11.03 -15.53 3.19
N LEU A 142 -11.04 -14.63 2.21
CA LEU A 142 -9.95 -14.45 1.25
C LEU A 142 -8.84 -13.56 1.82
N SER A 143 -7.60 -13.87 1.46
CA SER A 143 -6.43 -12.99 1.63
C SER A 143 -6.54 -11.74 0.74
N SER A 144 -5.68 -10.74 0.96
CA SER A 144 -5.65 -9.52 0.14
C SER A 144 -5.37 -9.83 -1.33
N GLY A 145 -4.42 -10.72 -1.64
CA GLY A 145 -4.11 -11.12 -3.01
C GLY A 145 -5.25 -11.88 -3.69
N GLU A 146 -5.92 -12.80 -2.98
CA GLU A 146 -7.08 -13.53 -3.49
C GLU A 146 -8.27 -12.57 -3.75
N LYS A 147 -8.49 -11.59 -2.87
CA LYS A 147 -9.49 -10.52 -3.08
C LYS A 147 -9.17 -9.72 -4.35
N GLN A 148 -7.91 -9.36 -4.55
CA GLN A 148 -7.50 -8.63 -5.75
C GLN A 148 -7.80 -9.43 -7.02
N GLN A 149 -7.54 -10.74 -7.02
CA GLN A 149 -7.84 -11.61 -8.16
C GLN A 149 -9.35 -11.69 -8.45
N ILE A 150 -10.19 -11.79 -7.44
CA ILE A 150 -11.64 -11.78 -7.60
C ILE A 150 -12.13 -10.41 -8.11
N ALA A 151 -11.58 -9.30 -7.61
CA ALA A 151 -11.90 -7.97 -8.11
C ALA A 151 -11.53 -7.81 -9.60
N ILE A 152 -10.35 -8.29 -9.99
CA ILE A 152 -9.95 -8.30 -11.41
C ILE A 152 -10.88 -9.22 -12.22
N GLY A 153 -11.22 -10.40 -11.71
CA GLY A 153 -12.12 -11.36 -12.34
C GLY A 153 -13.52 -10.80 -12.58
N SER A 154 -14.08 -10.06 -11.63
CA SER A 154 -15.39 -9.41 -11.77
C SER A 154 -15.37 -8.32 -12.87
N VAL A 155 -14.29 -7.55 -12.96
CA VAL A 155 -14.09 -6.58 -14.03
C VAL A 155 -13.86 -7.29 -15.38
N TYR A 156 -13.06 -8.37 -15.39
CA TYR A 156 -12.79 -9.13 -16.59
C TYR A 156 -14.06 -9.76 -17.21
N ALA A 157 -14.99 -10.23 -16.38
CA ALA A 157 -16.27 -10.78 -16.82
C ALA A 157 -17.13 -9.76 -17.58
N LEU A 158 -16.98 -8.46 -17.30
CA LEU A 158 -17.63 -7.38 -18.05
C LEU A 158 -17.09 -7.25 -19.49
N ALA A 159 -15.88 -7.77 -19.76
CA ALA A 159 -15.16 -7.66 -21.03
C ALA A 159 -15.03 -6.21 -21.53
N PRO A 160 -14.53 -5.28 -20.69
CA PRO A 160 -14.36 -3.88 -21.09
C PRO A 160 -13.25 -3.76 -22.14
N LYS A 161 -13.24 -2.66 -22.89
CA LYS A 161 -12.15 -2.34 -23.84
C LYS A 161 -10.92 -1.75 -23.15
N VAL A 162 -11.14 -1.09 -22.02
CA VAL A 162 -10.14 -0.35 -21.25
C VAL A 162 -10.15 -0.84 -19.81
N TYR A 163 -9.00 -1.18 -19.29
CA TYR A 163 -8.79 -1.52 -17.87
C TYR A 163 -8.07 -0.39 -17.17
N ILE A 164 -8.57 -0.02 -16.00
CA ILE A 164 -7.94 0.94 -15.10
C ILE A 164 -7.59 0.23 -13.80
N PHE A 165 -6.35 0.37 -13.34
CA PHE A 165 -5.88 -0.12 -12.06
C PHE A 165 -5.39 1.06 -11.23
N ASP A 166 -6.01 1.31 -10.08
CA ASP A 166 -5.64 2.37 -9.16
C ASP A 166 -4.84 1.79 -7.99
N GLU A 167 -3.52 1.96 -7.99
CA GLU A 167 -2.56 1.46 -7.00
C GLU A 167 -2.80 -0.01 -6.59
N PRO A 168 -2.87 -0.93 -7.56
CA PRO A 168 -3.34 -2.30 -7.31
C PRO A 168 -2.36 -3.15 -6.48
N SER A 169 -1.10 -2.74 -6.33
CA SER A 169 -0.09 -3.48 -5.56
C SER A 169 0.05 -3.02 -4.11
N ALA A 170 -0.70 -2.00 -3.67
CA ALA A 170 -0.49 -1.33 -2.38
C ALA A 170 -0.44 -2.29 -1.16
N ASN A 171 -1.28 -3.34 -1.16
CA ASN A 171 -1.44 -4.28 -0.05
C ASN A 171 -1.02 -5.72 -0.41
N LEU A 172 -0.23 -5.87 -1.47
CA LEU A 172 0.19 -7.18 -1.97
C LEU A 172 1.63 -7.50 -1.56
N ASP A 173 1.85 -8.77 -1.21
CA ASP A 173 3.20 -9.34 -1.12
C ASP A 173 3.80 -9.57 -2.50
N TYR A 174 5.06 -10.01 -2.54
CA TYR A 174 5.77 -10.21 -3.81
C TYR A 174 5.12 -11.29 -4.68
N ALA A 175 4.63 -12.39 -4.10
CA ALA A 175 3.99 -13.46 -4.86
C ALA A 175 2.67 -12.98 -5.48
N ALA A 176 1.84 -12.27 -4.72
CA ALA A 176 0.60 -11.69 -5.23
C ALA A 176 0.87 -10.58 -6.26
N THR A 177 1.94 -9.79 -6.09
CA THR A 177 2.35 -8.76 -7.04
C THR A 177 2.85 -9.37 -8.35
N LYS A 178 3.62 -10.47 -8.31
CA LYS A 178 4.04 -11.22 -9.50
C LYS A 178 2.83 -11.78 -10.26
N ARG A 179 1.89 -12.39 -9.55
CA ARG A 179 0.64 -12.90 -10.15
C ARG A 179 -0.21 -11.76 -10.77
N LEU A 180 -0.22 -10.59 -10.14
CA LEU A 180 -0.88 -9.40 -10.71
C LEU A 180 -0.21 -8.98 -12.03
N ALA A 181 1.12 -8.98 -12.10
CA ALA A 181 1.86 -8.70 -13.35
C ALA A 181 1.52 -9.70 -14.45
N GLU A 182 1.48 -11.00 -14.14
CA GLU A 182 1.10 -12.07 -15.09
C GLU A 182 -0.32 -11.88 -15.64
N ILE A 183 -1.28 -11.47 -14.80
CA ILE A 183 -2.64 -11.13 -15.24
C ILE A 183 -2.61 -9.93 -16.19
N MET A 184 -1.88 -8.86 -15.84
CA MET A 184 -1.77 -7.67 -16.68
C MET A 184 -1.09 -7.98 -18.01
N GLU A 185 -0.10 -8.87 -18.05
CA GLU A 185 0.54 -9.35 -19.26
C GLU A 185 -0.45 -10.10 -20.16
N LYS A 186 -1.27 -11.00 -19.59
CA LYS A 186 -2.37 -11.68 -20.33
C LYS A 186 -3.33 -10.66 -20.95
N LEU A 187 -3.74 -9.64 -20.18
CA LEU A 187 -4.62 -8.57 -20.67
C LEU A 187 -3.98 -7.78 -21.82
N LYS A 188 -2.71 -7.37 -21.65
CA LYS A 188 -1.94 -6.65 -22.68
C LYS A 188 -1.81 -7.48 -23.94
N SER A 189 -1.46 -8.75 -23.81
CA SER A 189 -1.29 -9.68 -24.94
C SER A 189 -2.60 -9.95 -25.69
N ALA A 190 -3.74 -9.85 -24.98
CA ALA A 190 -5.08 -9.91 -25.59
C ALA A 190 -5.50 -8.60 -26.30
N GLY A 191 -4.67 -7.56 -26.27
CA GLY A 191 -4.88 -6.29 -26.97
C GLY A 191 -5.75 -5.29 -26.24
N TYR A 192 -5.98 -5.48 -24.93
CA TYR A 192 -6.69 -4.50 -24.11
C TYR A 192 -5.86 -3.26 -23.83
N THR A 193 -6.52 -2.10 -23.77
CA THR A 193 -5.87 -0.85 -23.32
C THR A 193 -5.85 -0.80 -21.81
N ILE A 194 -4.70 -0.54 -21.22
CA ILE A 194 -4.52 -0.62 -19.77
C ILE A 194 -3.95 0.70 -19.25
N PHE A 195 -4.60 1.27 -18.23
CA PHE A 195 -4.09 2.37 -17.44
C PHE A 195 -3.77 1.87 -16.03
N VAL A 196 -2.57 2.12 -15.56
CA VAL A 196 -2.18 1.81 -14.20
C VAL A 196 -1.70 3.09 -13.51
N VAL A 197 -2.30 3.43 -12.38
CA VAL A 197 -1.74 4.39 -11.44
C VAL A 197 -0.90 3.62 -10.45
N GLU A 198 0.39 3.91 -10.33
CA GLU A 198 1.26 3.15 -9.44
C GLU A 198 2.44 3.99 -8.94
N HIS A 199 2.82 3.70 -7.69
CA HIS A 199 4.04 4.21 -7.08
C HIS A 199 5.17 3.18 -7.15
N ARG A 200 4.91 1.91 -6.80
CA ARG A 200 5.86 0.79 -6.88
C ARG A 200 5.70 0.04 -8.20
N PHE A 201 6.31 0.51 -9.26
CA PHE A 201 6.10 -0.01 -10.61
C PHE A 201 7.17 -1.00 -11.10
N TYR A 202 8.06 -1.48 -10.24
CA TYR A 202 9.12 -2.43 -10.62
C TYR A 202 8.59 -3.69 -11.32
N TYR A 203 7.42 -4.18 -10.92
CA TYR A 203 6.78 -5.38 -11.49
C TYR A 203 6.12 -5.11 -12.86
N LEU A 204 5.97 -3.85 -13.23
CA LEU A 204 5.38 -3.40 -14.50
C LEU A 204 6.43 -3.00 -15.53
N ARG A 205 7.71 -2.95 -15.19
CA ARG A 205 8.79 -2.39 -16.00
C ARG A 205 8.85 -2.95 -17.43
N ASP A 206 8.49 -4.25 -17.60
CA ASP A 206 8.48 -4.90 -18.90
C ASP A 206 7.13 -4.81 -19.63
N LEU A 207 6.10 -4.36 -18.96
CA LEU A 207 4.75 -4.22 -19.50
C LEU A 207 4.45 -2.82 -20.00
N ILE A 208 5.08 -1.79 -19.45
CA ILE A 208 4.84 -0.39 -19.78
C ILE A 208 5.21 -0.11 -21.24
N ASP A 209 4.32 0.52 -22.01
CA ASP A 209 4.63 1.08 -23.31
C ASP A 209 5.03 2.56 -23.19
N ARG A 210 4.26 3.32 -22.41
CA ARG A 210 4.52 4.73 -22.13
C ARG A 210 4.19 5.05 -20.67
N ALA A 211 4.98 5.96 -20.09
CA ALA A 211 4.74 6.48 -18.74
C ALA A 211 4.48 7.99 -18.80
N PHE A 212 3.48 8.46 -18.07
CA PHE A 212 3.16 9.88 -17.93
C PHE A 212 3.42 10.33 -16.50
N LEU A 213 4.31 11.30 -16.36
CA LEU A 213 4.58 11.97 -15.09
C LEU A 213 3.62 13.12 -14.90
N ILE A 214 2.77 13.02 -13.88
CA ILE A 214 1.82 14.07 -13.53
C ILE A 214 2.38 14.88 -12.37
N GLN A 215 2.48 16.20 -12.54
CA GLN A 215 2.89 17.14 -11.50
C GLN A 215 1.96 18.35 -11.51
N ASN A 216 1.49 18.78 -10.33
CA ASN A 216 0.61 19.94 -10.17
C ASN A 216 -0.60 19.95 -11.11
N GLY A 217 -1.16 18.79 -11.39
CA GLY A 217 -2.32 18.62 -12.26
C GLY A 217 -2.03 18.71 -13.76
N LYS A 218 -0.78 18.65 -14.18
CA LYS A 218 -0.36 18.65 -15.59
C LYS A 218 0.46 17.40 -15.92
N ILE A 219 0.46 17.01 -17.18
CA ILE A 219 1.46 16.08 -17.72
C ILE A 219 2.75 16.89 -17.90
N GLU A 220 3.74 16.63 -17.05
CA GLU A 220 5.04 17.28 -17.11
C GLU A 220 5.96 16.59 -18.12
N HIS A 221 5.93 15.26 -18.12
CA HIS A 221 6.72 14.46 -19.05
C HIS A 221 5.95 13.24 -19.53
N GLU A 222 6.22 12.87 -20.77
CA GLU A 222 5.85 11.62 -21.37
C GLU A 222 7.15 10.87 -21.71
N PHE A 223 7.23 9.59 -21.33
CA PHE A 223 8.39 8.74 -21.53
C PHE A 223 8.02 7.48 -22.29
N THR A 224 8.91 6.99 -23.16
CA THR A 224 8.88 5.57 -23.53
C THR A 224 9.32 4.70 -22.36
N ARG A 225 9.09 3.38 -22.42
CA ARG A 225 9.57 2.43 -21.41
C ARG A 225 11.06 2.59 -21.14
N GLU A 226 11.88 2.62 -22.22
CA GLU A 226 13.32 2.70 -22.12
C GLU A 226 13.78 3.98 -21.42
N GLN A 227 13.20 5.13 -21.80
CA GLN A 227 13.50 6.41 -21.17
C GLN A 227 13.13 6.40 -19.68
N PHE A 228 11.94 5.88 -19.35
CA PHE A 228 11.43 5.86 -17.98
C PHE A 228 12.24 4.94 -17.07
N CYS A 229 12.52 3.72 -17.50
CA CYS A 229 13.28 2.75 -16.72
C CYS A 229 14.78 3.10 -16.61
N SER A 230 15.31 3.94 -17.52
CA SER A 230 16.71 4.40 -17.51
C SER A 230 16.91 5.79 -16.92
N LEU A 231 15.90 6.37 -16.26
CA LEU A 231 16.03 7.67 -15.59
C LEU A 231 17.21 7.67 -14.62
N PRO A 232 18.12 8.67 -14.68
CA PRO A 232 19.16 8.84 -13.69
C PRO A 232 18.56 8.98 -12.28
N GLU A 233 19.25 8.45 -11.28
CA GLU A 233 18.74 8.41 -9.90
C GLU A 233 18.37 9.81 -9.38
N GLU A 234 19.21 10.81 -9.57
CA GLU A 234 18.94 12.20 -9.18
C GLU A 234 17.65 12.74 -9.81
N THR A 235 17.45 12.46 -11.12
CA THR A 235 16.24 12.88 -11.84
C THR A 235 15.02 12.16 -11.32
N ARG A 236 15.11 10.83 -11.12
CA ARG A 236 14.05 10.00 -10.56
C ARG A 236 13.61 10.52 -9.18
N ILE A 237 14.57 10.78 -8.30
CA ILE A 237 14.32 11.34 -6.96
C ILE A 237 13.69 12.72 -7.04
N SER A 238 14.16 13.61 -7.94
CA SER A 238 13.60 14.95 -8.10
C SER A 238 12.12 14.92 -8.52
N TYR A 239 11.71 13.90 -9.25
CA TYR A 239 10.32 13.64 -9.65
C TYR A 239 9.49 12.95 -8.55
N GLY A 240 10.10 12.51 -7.45
CA GLY A 240 9.44 11.77 -6.38
C GLY A 240 9.05 10.35 -6.77
N LEU A 241 9.80 9.73 -7.68
CA LEU A 241 9.53 8.39 -8.22
C LEU A 241 10.32 7.31 -7.48
N ARG A 242 9.67 6.16 -7.28
CA ARG A 242 10.29 4.92 -6.79
C ARG A 242 11.21 4.32 -7.86
N THR A 243 12.05 3.36 -7.48
CA THR A 243 12.94 2.71 -8.45
C THR A 243 12.22 1.66 -9.31
N ALA A 244 12.65 1.52 -10.56
CA ALA A 244 12.26 0.40 -11.43
C ALA A 244 13.05 -0.88 -11.12
N TYR A 245 14.16 -0.77 -10.39
CA TYR A 245 15.12 -1.83 -10.11
C TYR A 245 15.49 -1.86 -8.63
N PRO A 246 14.55 -2.19 -7.73
CA PRO A 246 14.82 -2.20 -6.30
C PRO A 246 15.93 -3.19 -5.90
N GLU A 247 16.17 -4.22 -6.70
CA GLU A 247 17.26 -5.17 -6.52
C GLU A 247 18.65 -4.52 -6.56
N ARG A 248 18.82 -3.40 -7.27
CA ARG A 248 20.09 -2.65 -7.34
C ARG A 248 20.40 -1.88 -6.07
N ASP A 249 19.40 -1.51 -5.29
CA ASP A 249 19.60 -0.81 -4.03
C ASP A 249 20.38 -1.68 -3.02
N ALA A 250 20.27 -3.02 -3.14
CA ALA A 250 21.05 -3.97 -2.35
C ALA A 250 22.56 -3.90 -2.63
N GLU A 251 22.97 -3.53 -3.86
CA GLU A 251 24.38 -3.45 -4.27
C GLU A 251 25.09 -2.24 -3.63
N HIS A 252 24.33 -1.20 -3.28
CA HIS A 252 24.84 0.04 -2.70
C HIS A 252 24.56 0.16 -1.21
N TYR A 253 24.06 -0.90 -0.58
CA TYR A 253 23.77 -0.91 0.85
C TYR A 253 25.04 -0.72 1.66
N GLN A 254 25.01 0.22 2.60
CA GLN A 254 26.03 0.42 3.62
C GLN A 254 25.47 -0.08 4.96
N GLU A 255 26.25 -0.94 5.62
CA GLU A 255 25.87 -1.44 6.94
C GLU A 255 25.68 -0.25 7.91
N LYS A 256 24.51 -0.25 8.54
CA LYS A 256 24.19 0.77 9.55
C LYS A 256 24.80 0.36 10.88
N SER A 257 25.51 1.28 11.52
CA SER A 257 26.04 1.05 12.86
C SER A 257 24.91 1.09 13.88
N HIS A 258 24.84 0.09 14.75
CA HIS A 258 23.96 0.14 15.92
C HIS A 258 24.34 1.33 16.82
N SER A 259 23.33 1.98 17.39
CA SER A 259 23.57 2.98 18.43
C SER A 259 24.30 2.33 19.60
N GLN A 260 25.40 2.94 20.06
CA GLN A 260 26.18 2.43 21.20
C GLN A 260 25.44 2.57 22.55
N ASN A 261 24.30 3.26 22.60
CA ASN A 261 23.48 3.45 23.80
C ASN A 261 22.42 2.35 23.92
N THR A 262 22.82 1.18 24.38
CA THR A 262 21.89 0.08 24.70
C THR A 262 21.23 0.34 26.05
N THR A 263 20.10 1.03 26.06
CA THR A 263 19.27 1.26 27.27
C THR A 263 18.26 0.16 27.50
N HIS A 264 17.77 -0.47 26.43
CA HIS A 264 16.77 -1.54 26.49
C HIS A 264 17.19 -2.76 25.67
N LEU A 265 16.82 -3.94 26.17
CA LEU A 265 16.95 -5.24 25.50
C LEU A 265 15.60 -5.94 25.54
N LEU A 266 15.01 -6.16 24.37
CA LEU A 266 13.82 -7.00 24.20
C LEU A 266 14.25 -8.41 23.80
N GLU A 267 13.85 -9.39 24.60
CA GLU A 267 14.14 -10.80 24.36
C GLU A 267 12.84 -11.58 24.12
N VAL A 268 12.81 -12.37 23.09
CA VAL A 268 11.72 -13.29 22.76
C VAL A 268 12.26 -14.71 22.84
N HIS A 269 11.68 -15.53 23.73
CA HIS A 269 12.13 -16.89 23.96
C HIS A 269 11.02 -17.88 23.67
N ASP A 270 11.29 -18.81 22.76
CA ASP A 270 10.48 -19.99 22.46
C ASP A 270 8.99 -19.69 22.26
N LEU A 271 8.70 -18.56 21.58
CA LEU A 271 7.36 -18.08 21.39
C LEU A 271 6.61 -18.95 20.38
N GLY A 272 5.39 -19.38 20.75
CA GLY A 272 4.52 -20.12 19.86
C GLY A 272 3.07 -19.72 19.97
N PHE A 273 2.34 -19.81 18.86
CA PHE A 273 0.95 -19.42 18.77
C PHE A 273 0.14 -20.24 17.78
N ALA A 274 -1.11 -20.51 18.15
CA ALA A 274 -2.16 -21.04 17.29
C ALA A 274 -3.50 -20.38 17.63
N TYR A 275 -4.31 -20.13 16.63
CA TYR A 275 -5.71 -19.76 16.85
C TYR A 275 -6.52 -20.95 17.37
N LYS A 276 -7.65 -20.67 18.02
CA LYS A 276 -8.54 -21.75 18.54
C LYS A 276 -8.89 -22.71 17.41
N LYS A 277 -8.55 -24.00 17.58
CA LYS A 277 -8.82 -25.11 16.65
C LYS A 277 -8.06 -25.04 15.30
N GLY A 278 -7.06 -24.16 15.17
CA GLY A 278 -6.22 -24.05 13.96
C GLY A 278 -4.84 -24.71 14.14
N PRO A 279 -4.09 -24.89 13.06
CA PRO A 279 -2.67 -25.26 13.12
C PRO A 279 -1.87 -24.16 13.83
N ASP A 280 -0.64 -24.49 14.22
CA ASP A 280 0.27 -23.48 14.74
C ASP A 280 0.62 -22.49 13.63
N VAL A 281 0.54 -21.21 13.97
CA VAL A 281 0.94 -20.12 13.07
C VAL A 281 2.47 -20.04 13.03
N PHE A 282 3.10 -20.19 14.20
CA PHE A 282 4.55 -20.32 14.33
C PHE A 282 4.90 -21.03 15.63
N ARG A 283 6.13 -21.58 15.68
CA ARG A 283 6.69 -22.35 16.80
C ARG A 283 8.11 -21.90 17.07
N ASN A 284 8.49 -21.96 18.36
CA ASN A 284 9.87 -21.78 18.81
C ASN A 284 10.56 -20.52 18.29
N VAL A 285 9.81 -19.42 18.24
CA VAL A 285 10.32 -18.12 17.82
C VAL A 285 11.21 -17.55 18.92
N SER A 286 12.47 -17.31 18.60
CA SER A 286 13.43 -16.71 19.52
C SER A 286 14.29 -15.70 18.78
N PHE A 287 14.39 -14.48 19.32
CA PHE A 287 15.28 -13.42 18.86
C PHE A 287 15.47 -12.36 19.93
N GLU A 288 16.45 -11.53 19.74
CA GLU A 288 16.76 -10.38 20.59
C GLU A 288 16.71 -9.10 19.78
N ALA A 289 16.40 -7.98 20.42
CA ALA A 289 16.37 -6.65 19.82
C ALA A 289 16.89 -5.60 20.83
N HIS A 290 17.79 -4.75 20.39
CA HIS A 290 18.46 -3.75 21.23
C HIS A 290 17.91 -2.35 20.95
N SER A 291 18.07 -1.46 21.91
CA SER A 291 17.83 -0.03 21.69
C SER A 291 18.54 0.47 20.43
N GLY A 292 17.78 1.15 19.57
CA GLY A 292 18.29 1.65 18.31
C GLY A 292 18.19 0.67 17.13
N ASP A 293 17.70 -0.57 17.34
CA ASP A 293 17.47 -1.50 16.25
C ASP A 293 16.18 -1.14 15.51
N VAL A 294 16.23 -1.29 14.18
CA VAL A 294 15.07 -1.25 13.30
C VAL A 294 14.92 -2.62 12.63
N ILE A 295 14.00 -3.42 13.13
CA ILE A 295 13.83 -4.82 12.73
C ILE A 295 12.70 -4.95 11.71
N GLY A 296 13.04 -5.31 10.46
CA GLY A 296 12.08 -5.63 9.42
C GLY A 296 11.50 -7.02 9.62
N ILE A 297 10.17 -7.14 9.74
CA ILE A 297 9.47 -8.43 9.79
C ILE A 297 8.98 -8.78 8.39
N LEU A 298 9.58 -9.81 7.80
CA LEU A 298 9.34 -10.26 6.42
C LEU A 298 8.62 -11.60 6.40
N GLY A 299 7.91 -11.89 5.31
CA GLY A 299 7.20 -13.14 5.07
C GLY A 299 6.02 -12.92 4.12
N HIS A 300 5.50 -13.98 3.50
CA HIS A 300 4.33 -13.89 2.63
C HIS A 300 3.05 -13.47 3.40
N ASN A 301 1.98 -13.12 2.67
CA ASN A 301 0.69 -12.84 3.29
C ASN A 301 0.13 -14.14 3.90
N GLY A 302 -0.22 -14.08 5.18
CA GLY A 302 -0.64 -15.25 5.95
C GLY A 302 0.46 -15.93 6.76
N ALA A 303 1.75 -15.58 6.60
CA ALA A 303 2.86 -16.13 7.39
C ALA A 303 2.79 -15.84 8.90
N GLY A 304 1.88 -14.96 9.33
CA GLY A 304 1.70 -14.64 10.74
C GLY A 304 2.35 -13.34 11.21
N LYS A 305 2.83 -12.45 10.31
CA LYS A 305 3.46 -11.17 10.66
C LYS A 305 2.62 -10.31 11.61
N THR A 306 1.39 -10.00 11.24
CA THR A 306 0.45 -9.24 12.08
C THR A 306 0.10 -9.99 13.37
N THR A 307 0.07 -11.34 13.34
CA THR A 307 -0.11 -12.18 14.54
C THR A 307 1.08 -12.02 15.48
N LEU A 308 2.31 -12.06 14.96
CA LEU A 308 3.53 -11.83 15.75
C LEU A 308 3.50 -10.43 16.37
N LEU A 309 3.23 -9.38 15.60
CA LEU A 309 3.06 -8.02 16.14
C LEU A 309 1.99 -7.96 17.24
N SER A 310 0.84 -8.60 17.02
CA SER A 310 -0.25 -8.62 18.01
C SER A 310 0.14 -9.30 19.31
N ILE A 311 1.03 -10.29 19.27
CA ILE A 311 1.57 -10.94 20.46
C ILE A 311 2.62 -10.07 21.13
N LEU A 312 3.56 -9.52 20.37
CA LEU A 312 4.61 -8.65 20.90
C LEU A 312 4.02 -7.40 21.57
N THR A 313 2.97 -6.82 21.01
CA THR A 313 2.22 -5.70 21.60
C THR A 313 1.32 -6.14 22.78
N GLY A 314 1.08 -7.44 22.96
CA GLY A 314 0.19 -7.97 24.00
C GLY A 314 -1.30 -7.88 23.69
N LEU A 315 -1.70 -7.61 22.43
CA LEU A 315 -3.09 -7.70 21.96
C LEU A 315 -3.55 -9.15 21.90
N LEU A 316 -2.66 -10.07 21.54
CA LEU A 316 -2.88 -11.51 21.64
C LEU A 316 -1.97 -12.12 22.70
N LYS A 317 -2.46 -13.20 23.33
CA LYS A 317 -1.70 -13.97 24.30
C LYS A 317 -1.06 -15.16 23.60
N GLN A 318 0.26 -15.32 23.73
CA GLN A 318 0.99 -16.48 23.22
C GLN A 318 0.53 -17.79 23.88
N ARG A 319 0.73 -18.91 23.19
CA ARG A 319 0.43 -20.26 23.69
C ARG A 319 1.51 -20.76 24.64
N HIS A 320 2.78 -20.57 24.27
CA HIS A 320 3.96 -20.85 25.08
C HIS A 320 5.03 -19.79 24.81
N GLY A 321 6.14 -19.88 25.52
CA GLY A 321 7.24 -18.95 25.45
C GLY A 321 7.01 -17.66 26.25
N GLU A 322 7.95 -16.75 26.16
CA GLU A 322 7.92 -15.49 26.91
C GLU A 322 8.57 -14.33 26.16
N VAL A 323 8.14 -13.14 26.50
CA VAL A 323 8.73 -11.87 26.06
C VAL A 323 9.26 -11.16 27.29
N ARG A 324 10.52 -10.73 27.27
CA ARG A 324 11.18 -9.99 28.33
C ARG A 324 11.64 -8.62 27.82
N LEU A 325 11.66 -7.64 28.70
CA LEU A 325 12.33 -6.35 28.49
C LEU A 325 13.25 -6.12 29.67
N ASP A 326 14.52 -5.89 29.41
CA ASP A 326 15.56 -5.69 30.41
C ASP A 326 15.61 -6.85 31.44
N GLY A 327 15.53 -8.08 30.94
CA GLY A 327 15.52 -9.32 31.74
C GLY A 327 14.20 -9.59 32.49
N LYS A 328 13.23 -8.67 32.48
CA LYS A 328 11.94 -8.84 33.16
C LYS A 328 10.90 -9.41 32.23
N LYS A 329 10.31 -10.56 32.59
CA LYS A 329 9.18 -11.16 31.86
C LYS A 329 7.97 -10.25 31.88
N LEU A 330 7.40 -9.96 30.70
CA LEU A 330 6.26 -9.08 30.53
C LEU A 330 4.96 -9.85 30.34
N THR A 331 3.94 -9.44 31.09
CA THR A 331 2.55 -9.84 30.85
C THR A 331 1.98 -9.12 29.62
N PRO A 332 0.93 -9.63 28.96
CA PRO A 332 0.30 -8.93 27.84
C PRO A 332 -0.12 -7.48 28.17
N ARG A 333 -0.59 -7.23 29.41
CA ARG A 333 -0.96 -5.87 29.86
C ARG A 333 0.25 -4.95 29.94
N GLN A 334 1.38 -5.43 30.44
CA GLN A 334 2.63 -4.64 30.52
C GLN A 334 3.19 -4.35 29.12
N ARG A 335 3.13 -5.34 28.19
CA ARG A 335 3.53 -5.10 26.79
C ARG A 335 2.73 -3.96 26.17
N ARG A 336 1.38 -3.94 26.32
CA ARG A 336 0.54 -2.83 25.83
C ARG A 336 0.88 -1.48 26.44
N SER A 337 1.31 -1.43 27.71
CA SER A 337 1.69 -0.16 28.33
C SER A 337 3.07 0.34 27.93
N LEU A 338 3.99 -0.57 27.58
CA LEU A 338 5.39 -0.27 27.22
C LEU A 338 5.61 -0.18 25.71
N SER A 339 4.59 -0.37 24.88
CA SER A 339 4.73 -0.32 23.43
C SER A 339 3.61 0.45 22.77
N TYR A 340 3.83 0.81 21.51
CA TYR A 340 2.81 1.40 20.64
C TYR A 340 2.81 0.69 19.29
N LEU A 341 1.61 0.44 18.74
CA LEU A 341 1.43 -0.13 17.41
C LEU A 341 0.84 0.94 16.50
N VAL A 342 1.55 1.27 15.44
CA VAL A 342 1.04 2.05 14.31
C VAL A 342 0.45 1.07 13.31
N MET A 343 -0.87 1.08 13.16
CA MET A 343 -1.61 0.17 12.29
C MET A 343 -1.51 0.63 10.82
N GLN A 344 -1.66 -0.30 9.90
CA GLN A 344 -1.71 -0.03 8.46
C GLN A 344 -2.81 0.98 8.11
N ASP A 345 -4.01 0.78 8.63
CA ASP A 345 -5.12 1.71 8.47
C ASP A 345 -5.24 2.59 9.73
N THR A 346 -4.70 3.80 9.63
CA THR A 346 -4.66 4.76 10.73
C THR A 346 -6.04 5.29 11.12
N ASP A 347 -7.07 5.15 10.26
CA ASP A 347 -8.44 5.59 10.58
C ASP A 347 -9.05 4.80 11.74
N TYR A 348 -8.57 3.57 11.98
CA TYR A 348 -8.99 2.77 13.14
C TYR A 348 -8.29 3.14 14.45
N GLN A 349 -7.36 4.10 14.44
CA GLN A 349 -6.58 4.48 15.62
C GLN A 349 -6.82 5.91 16.11
N LEU A 350 -7.42 6.76 15.27
CA LEU A 350 -7.59 8.18 15.54
C LEU A 350 -9.04 8.47 15.97
N PHE A 351 -9.25 8.82 17.25
CA PHE A 351 -10.57 8.91 17.87
C PHE A 351 -10.89 10.29 18.43
N ALA A 352 -9.87 11.13 18.67
CA ALA A 352 -10.06 12.43 19.31
C ALA A 352 -10.68 13.47 18.38
N SER A 353 -11.15 14.59 18.95
CA SER A 353 -11.75 15.68 18.20
C SER A 353 -10.73 16.60 17.53
N SER A 354 -9.47 16.58 17.98
CA SER A 354 -8.36 17.33 17.39
C SER A 354 -7.05 16.54 17.41
N VAL A 355 -6.08 16.97 16.60
CA VAL A 355 -4.73 16.40 16.59
C VAL A 355 -4.05 16.55 17.96
N GLU A 356 -4.19 17.70 18.62
CA GLU A 356 -3.62 17.93 19.95
C GLU A 356 -4.22 16.99 20.99
N GLU A 357 -5.52 16.83 20.97
CA GLU A 357 -6.23 15.91 21.89
C GLU A 357 -5.82 14.46 21.62
N GLU A 358 -5.63 14.05 20.36
CA GLU A 358 -5.15 12.72 19.98
C GLU A 358 -3.75 12.45 20.56
N LEU A 359 -2.84 13.42 20.47
CA LEU A 359 -1.49 13.31 21.02
C LEU A 359 -1.47 13.21 22.54
N SER A 360 -2.45 13.80 23.23
CA SER A 360 -2.57 13.76 24.70
C SER A 360 -3.38 12.61 25.24
N LEU A 361 -4.03 11.82 24.37
CA LEU A 361 -4.98 10.79 24.76
C LEU A 361 -4.36 9.72 25.66
N GLY A 362 -4.90 9.55 26.88
CA GLY A 362 -4.44 8.59 27.87
C GLY A 362 -3.22 9.02 28.67
N MET A 363 -2.73 10.24 28.50
CA MET A 363 -1.67 10.81 29.35
C MET A 363 -2.24 11.28 30.69
N GLN A 364 -1.46 11.09 31.77
CA GLN A 364 -1.87 11.47 33.12
C GLN A 364 -1.28 12.81 33.58
N GLU A 365 -0.27 13.32 32.88
CA GLU A 365 0.46 14.55 33.19
C GLU A 365 0.27 15.58 32.07
N ASP A 366 0.52 16.85 32.40
CA ASP A 366 0.57 17.92 31.40
C ASP A 366 1.79 17.71 30.49
N CYS A 367 1.55 17.23 29.29
CA CYS A 367 2.57 16.94 28.28
C CYS A 367 2.64 18.02 27.17
N LYS A 368 2.13 19.23 27.46
CA LYS A 368 1.99 20.30 26.47
C LYS A 368 3.29 20.66 25.75
N GLU A 369 4.39 20.83 26.48
CA GLU A 369 5.69 21.12 25.89
C GLU A 369 6.17 20.00 24.96
N LYS A 370 5.93 18.74 25.35
CA LYS A 370 6.27 17.56 24.52
C LYS A 370 5.40 17.50 23.27
N ILE A 371 4.11 17.80 23.41
CA ILE A 371 3.18 17.87 22.26
C ILE A 371 3.60 18.98 21.30
N ASP A 372 3.95 20.17 21.80
CA ASP A 372 4.44 21.29 20.99
C ASP A 372 5.70 20.89 20.20
N ALA A 373 6.65 20.23 20.84
CA ALA A 373 7.86 19.73 20.20
C ALA A 373 7.55 18.70 19.11
N VAL A 374 6.65 17.76 19.39
CA VAL A 374 6.25 16.71 18.46
C VAL A 374 5.48 17.29 17.27
N LEU A 375 4.54 18.21 17.49
CA LEU A 375 3.81 18.90 16.42
C LEU A 375 4.75 19.63 15.47
N ASN A 376 5.76 20.30 16.01
CA ASN A 376 6.76 21.00 15.20
C ASN A 376 7.65 20.00 14.44
N ALA A 377 8.19 18.98 15.12
CA ALA A 377 9.06 17.98 14.49
C ALA A 377 8.36 17.19 13.34
N LEU A 378 7.06 16.95 13.49
CA LEU A 378 6.26 16.22 12.52
C LEU A 378 5.54 17.11 11.49
N GLU A 379 5.79 18.44 11.50
CA GLU A 379 5.12 19.41 10.61
C GLU A 379 3.59 19.35 10.71
N LEU A 380 3.06 19.24 11.93
CA LEU A 380 1.64 19.15 12.24
C LEU A 380 1.09 20.39 12.94
N SER A 381 1.91 21.41 13.20
CA SER A 381 1.51 22.60 13.96
C SER A 381 0.29 23.32 13.37
N ASP A 382 0.20 23.42 12.03
CA ASP A 382 -0.93 24.04 11.33
C ASP A 382 -2.22 23.21 11.36
N TYR A 383 -2.13 21.97 11.83
CA TYR A 383 -3.24 21.01 11.90
C TYR A 383 -3.68 20.72 13.34
N ARG A 384 -3.09 21.40 14.34
CA ARG A 384 -3.30 21.19 15.77
C ARG A 384 -4.76 21.00 16.16
N GLU A 385 -5.61 21.95 15.74
CA GLU A 385 -7.04 21.99 16.07
C GLU A 385 -7.92 21.22 15.08
N ARG A 386 -7.33 20.61 14.03
CA ARG A 386 -8.13 19.90 13.04
C ARG A 386 -8.53 18.52 13.54
N HIS A 387 -9.74 18.11 13.15
CA HIS A 387 -10.18 16.74 13.39
C HIS A 387 -9.31 15.75 12.58
N PRO A 388 -8.77 14.68 13.19
CA PRO A 388 -7.90 13.72 12.51
C PRO A 388 -8.48 13.15 11.21
N ALA A 389 -9.80 12.89 11.16
CA ALA A 389 -10.45 12.38 9.94
C ALA A 389 -10.34 13.34 8.73
N SER A 390 -10.12 14.64 8.94
CA SER A 390 -9.96 15.64 7.86
C SER A 390 -8.54 15.69 7.28
N LEU A 391 -7.61 14.94 7.85
CA LEU A 391 -6.22 14.90 7.45
C LEU A 391 -6.00 13.95 6.25
N SER A 392 -4.94 14.22 5.48
CA SER A 392 -4.47 13.24 4.48
C SER A 392 -3.87 11.99 5.15
N GLY A 393 -3.80 10.87 4.44
CA GLY A 393 -3.24 9.62 4.95
C GLY A 393 -1.84 9.78 5.56
N GLY A 394 -0.94 10.50 4.89
CA GLY A 394 0.40 10.78 5.42
C GLY A 394 0.41 11.69 6.67
N GLN A 395 -0.56 12.62 6.79
CA GLN A 395 -0.73 13.42 8.01
C GLN A 395 -1.26 12.58 9.16
N LYS A 396 -2.26 11.74 8.92
CA LYS A 396 -2.79 10.78 9.91
C LYS A 396 -1.69 9.86 10.45
N GLN A 397 -0.85 9.33 9.55
CA GLN A 397 0.28 8.50 9.93
C GLN A 397 1.28 9.25 10.82
N ARG A 398 1.60 10.51 10.50
CA ARG A 398 2.44 11.35 11.37
C ARG A 398 1.81 11.61 12.73
N VAL A 399 0.50 11.78 12.82
CA VAL A 399 -0.20 11.91 14.10
C VAL A 399 -0.05 10.62 14.92
N THR A 400 -0.24 9.43 14.35
CA THR A 400 -0.07 8.16 15.09
C THR A 400 1.37 7.94 15.54
N ILE A 401 2.36 8.33 14.75
CA ILE A 401 3.78 8.34 15.17
C ILE A 401 3.98 9.35 16.32
N GLY A 402 3.38 10.52 16.22
CA GLY A 402 3.41 11.53 17.27
C GLY A 402 2.88 11.02 18.62
N VAL A 403 1.78 10.28 18.61
CA VAL A 403 1.23 9.61 19.82
C VAL A 403 2.26 8.65 20.42
N ALA A 404 2.97 7.86 19.59
CA ALA A 404 4.01 6.95 20.07
C ALA A 404 5.17 7.70 20.76
N ILE A 405 5.60 8.83 20.17
CA ILE A 405 6.67 9.67 20.71
C ILE A 405 6.23 10.33 22.03
N VAL A 406 5.02 10.90 22.08
CA VAL A 406 4.50 11.54 23.30
C VAL A 406 4.39 10.53 24.44
N LYS A 407 3.95 9.30 24.13
CA LYS A 407 3.82 8.20 25.09
C LYS A 407 5.15 7.67 25.64
N ASP A 408 6.29 8.01 25.04
CA ASP A 408 7.63 7.55 25.45
C ASP A 408 7.76 6.03 25.47
N SER A 409 7.26 5.40 24.42
CA SER A 409 7.25 3.94 24.32
C SER A 409 8.63 3.40 23.99
N PRO A 410 9.26 2.52 24.81
CA PRO A 410 10.57 1.95 24.50
C PRO A 410 10.55 1.03 23.29
N VAL A 411 9.38 0.53 22.88
CA VAL A 411 9.20 -0.33 21.69
C VAL A 411 8.05 0.19 20.85
N ILE A 412 8.30 0.39 19.55
CA ILE A 412 7.27 0.81 18.60
C ILE A 412 7.19 -0.19 17.46
N TYR A 413 5.96 -0.53 17.07
CA TYR A 413 5.65 -1.45 16.00
C TYR A 413 4.93 -0.72 14.87
N PHE A 414 5.33 -0.98 13.63
CA PHE A 414 4.69 -0.46 12.42
C PHE A 414 4.17 -1.62 11.57
N ASP A 415 2.90 -1.58 11.20
CA ASP A 415 2.30 -2.55 10.29
C ASP A 415 2.08 -1.88 8.91
N GLU A 416 2.89 -2.25 7.92
CA GLU A 416 2.88 -1.75 6.53
C GLU A 416 2.89 -0.21 6.40
N PRO A 417 3.86 0.51 7.00
CA PRO A 417 3.82 1.97 7.07
C PRO A 417 4.04 2.69 5.73
N THR A 418 4.44 1.98 4.68
CA THR A 418 4.73 2.56 3.36
C THR A 418 3.77 2.11 2.27
N SER A 419 2.69 1.42 2.62
CA SER A 419 1.68 0.97 1.66
C SER A 419 1.05 2.15 0.91
N GLY A 420 1.11 2.14 -0.43
CA GLY A 420 0.56 3.22 -1.27
C GLY A 420 1.30 4.56 -1.20
N LEU A 421 2.52 4.62 -0.65
CA LEU A 421 3.28 5.86 -0.55
C LEU A 421 4.18 6.09 -1.77
N ASP A 422 4.23 7.36 -2.20
CA ASP A 422 5.24 7.85 -3.13
C ASP A 422 6.65 7.86 -2.49
N TYR A 423 7.67 8.14 -3.30
CA TYR A 423 9.07 8.16 -2.84
C TYR A 423 9.30 9.14 -1.69
N ASP A 424 8.82 10.39 -1.83
CA ASP A 424 9.05 11.42 -0.82
C ASP A 424 8.38 11.08 0.51
N SER A 425 7.18 10.51 0.46
CA SER A 425 6.44 10.08 1.67
C SER A 425 7.12 8.89 2.33
N MET A 426 7.60 7.91 1.55
CA MET A 426 8.38 6.78 2.05
C MET A 426 9.66 7.26 2.75
N VAL A 427 10.42 8.18 2.12
CA VAL A 427 11.65 8.75 2.72
C VAL A 427 11.35 9.51 4.02
N ARG A 428 10.23 10.24 4.09
CA ARG A 428 9.82 10.89 5.35
C ARG A 428 9.55 9.89 6.46
N VAL A 429 8.83 8.80 6.17
CA VAL A 429 8.58 7.72 7.15
C VAL A 429 9.90 7.08 7.59
N SER A 430 10.81 6.78 6.65
CA SER A 430 12.14 6.24 6.95
C SER A 430 12.92 7.16 7.92
N LYS A 431 12.98 8.45 7.63
CA LYS A 431 13.65 9.43 8.51
C LYS A 431 13.03 9.51 9.90
N LEU A 432 11.71 9.43 10.03
CA LEU A 432 11.04 9.42 11.32
C LEU A 432 11.40 8.16 12.12
N ILE A 433 11.46 7.00 11.47
CA ILE A 433 11.88 5.75 12.11
C ILE A 433 13.36 5.81 12.51
N GLU A 434 14.22 6.38 11.67
CA GLU A 434 15.63 6.61 12.01
C GLU A 434 15.77 7.51 13.24
N GLN A 435 15.03 8.60 13.35
CA GLN A 435 15.01 9.47 14.52
C GLN A 435 14.56 8.76 15.80
N LEU A 436 13.56 7.86 15.72
CA LEU A 436 13.13 7.02 16.83
C LEU A 436 14.24 6.06 17.26
N SER A 437 14.87 5.39 16.31
CA SER A 437 16.02 4.50 16.52
C SER A 437 17.20 5.25 17.18
N ASP A 438 17.56 6.43 16.68
CA ASP A 438 18.62 7.27 17.23
C ASP A 438 18.32 7.72 18.68
N SER A 439 17.04 7.85 19.05
CA SER A 439 16.61 8.14 20.43
C SER A 439 16.60 6.91 21.35
N GLY A 440 17.01 5.74 20.85
CA GLY A 440 17.11 4.50 21.62
C GLY A 440 15.83 3.66 21.67
N VAL A 441 14.83 3.96 20.84
CA VAL A 441 13.62 3.16 20.71
C VAL A 441 13.91 1.90 19.90
N ILE A 442 13.39 0.75 20.31
CA ILE A 442 13.39 -0.49 19.53
C ILE A 442 12.23 -0.41 18.55
N VAL A 443 12.49 -0.51 17.26
CA VAL A 443 11.46 -0.39 16.21
C VAL A 443 11.31 -1.70 15.46
N PHE A 444 10.06 -2.17 15.32
CA PHE A 444 9.70 -3.28 14.45
C PHE A 444 8.84 -2.77 13.30
N VAL A 445 9.14 -3.23 12.10
CA VAL A 445 8.40 -2.82 10.89
C VAL A 445 8.01 -4.06 10.09
N VAL A 446 6.71 -4.29 9.92
CA VAL A 446 6.21 -5.20 8.89
C VAL A 446 6.17 -4.44 7.57
N SER A 447 6.82 -4.93 6.53
CA SER A 447 6.73 -4.32 5.21
C SER A 447 7.05 -5.30 4.08
N HIS A 448 6.40 -5.08 2.93
CA HIS A 448 6.71 -5.72 1.65
C HIS A 448 7.46 -4.77 0.70
N ASP A 449 7.93 -3.66 1.21
CA ASP A 449 8.61 -2.61 0.44
C ASP A 449 10.12 -2.76 0.56
N PHE A 450 10.74 -3.41 -0.42
CA PHE A 450 12.18 -3.70 -0.41
C PHE A 450 13.03 -2.42 -0.35
N GLU A 451 12.69 -1.39 -1.13
CA GLU A 451 13.39 -0.10 -1.13
C GLU A 451 13.37 0.56 0.25
N PHE A 452 12.22 0.46 0.94
CA PHE A 452 12.09 0.93 2.31
C PHE A 452 12.88 0.09 3.32
N ILE A 453 12.87 -1.24 3.18
CA ILE A 453 13.63 -2.17 4.05
C ILE A 453 15.12 -1.88 3.95
N VAL A 454 15.67 -1.82 2.73
CA VAL A 454 17.08 -1.50 2.49
C VAL A 454 17.45 -0.14 3.10
N ARG A 455 16.55 0.83 2.96
CA ARG A 455 16.79 2.18 3.45
C ARG A 455 16.72 2.30 4.97
N THR A 456 15.83 1.55 5.63
CA THR A 456 15.41 1.85 7.01
C THR A 456 15.87 0.81 8.02
N CYS A 457 15.81 -0.48 7.69
CA CYS A 457 16.07 -1.56 8.64
C CYS A 457 17.58 -1.77 8.92
N THR A 458 17.89 -2.26 10.12
CA THR A 458 19.23 -2.74 10.53
C THR A 458 19.28 -4.26 10.53
N GLU A 459 18.15 -4.91 10.86
CA GLU A 459 17.99 -6.35 10.96
C GLU A 459 16.67 -6.79 10.32
N ILE A 460 16.57 -8.07 10.04
CA ILE A 460 15.34 -8.70 9.59
C ILE A 460 15.00 -9.95 10.40
N VAL A 461 13.71 -10.13 10.62
CA VAL A 461 13.09 -11.34 11.14
C VAL A 461 12.23 -11.90 10.02
N GLN A 462 12.68 -12.99 9.38
CA GLN A 462 11.96 -13.63 8.29
C GLN A 462 11.09 -14.77 8.82
N LEU A 463 9.79 -14.72 8.51
CA LEU A 463 8.84 -15.81 8.77
C LEU A 463 8.69 -16.65 7.51
N ASP A 464 9.04 -17.92 7.61
CA ASP A 464 8.90 -18.90 6.53
C ASP A 464 7.58 -19.70 6.64
N ASP A 465 7.22 -20.41 5.56
CA ASP A 465 5.93 -21.12 5.43
C ASP A 465 5.75 -22.29 6.43
N ASP A 466 6.85 -22.83 6.93
CA ASP A 466 6.86 -23.89 7.94
C ASP A 466 6.72 -23.36 9.39
N GLY A 467 6.58 -22.04 9.55
CA GLY A 467 6.49 -21.35 10.83
C GLY A 467 7.85 -21.20 11.54
N THR A 468 8.95 -21.44 10.84
CA THR A 468 10.30 -21.11 11.34
C THR A 468 10.59 -19.63 11.17
N ILE A 469 11.48 -19.11 12.03
CA ILE A 469 11.91 -17.73 11.99
C ILE A 469 13.43 -17.68 11.94
N GLN A 470 13.93 -16.82 11.03
CA GLN A 470 15.35 -16.51 10.94
C GLN A 470 15.55 -15.03 11.29
N ASN A 471 16.38 -14.78 12.31
CA ASN A 471 16.84 -13.42 12.62
C ASN A 471 18.22 -13.22 12.00
N GLN A 472 18.38 -12.14 11.22
CA GLN A 472 19.61 -11.86 10.50
C GLN A 472 19.89 -10.35 10.48
N GLN A 473 21.15 -9.98 10.74
CA GLN A 473 21.59 -8.64 10.48
C GLN A 473 21.59 -8.33 8.99
N LEU A 474 21.09 -7.17 8.58
CA LEU A 474 21.11 -6.79 7.17
C LEU A 474 22.56 -6.59 6.70
N SER A 475 22.89 -7.29 5.63
CA SER A 475 24.18 -7.22 4.95
C SER A 475 23.96 -7.31 3.43
N PRO A 476 24.94 -6.91 2.61
CA PRO A 476 24.84 -7.06 1.16
C PRO A 476 24.49 -8.49 0.73
N THR A 477 25.00 -9.50 1.43
CA THR A 477 24.72 -10.92 1.14
C THR A 477 23.26 -11.28 1.43
N VAL A 478 22.73 -10.85 2.58
CA VAL A 478 21.33 -11.09 2.97
C VAL A 478 20.38 -10.37 2.00
N LEU A 479 20.66 -9.11 1.67
CA LEU A 479 19.86 -8.34 0.73
C LEU A 479 19.87 -8.94 -0.68
N LYS A 480 21.01 -9.45 -1.12
CA LYS A 480 21.12 -10.17 -2.40
C LYS A 480 20.23 -11.41 -2.41
N SER A 481 20.30 -12.25 -1.36
CA SER A 481 19.45 -13.43 -1.23
C SER A 481 17.95 -13.08 -1.23
N LEU A 482 17.56 -12.02 -0.53
CA LEU A 482 16.18 -11.51 -0.54
C LEU A 482 15.77 -11.00 -1.94
N SER A 483 16.64 -10.27 -2.61
CA SER A 483 16.34 -9.77 -3.95
C SER A 483 16.17 -10.90 -4.96
N GLU A 484 17.00 -11.93 -4.92
CA GLU A 484 16.85 -13.13 -5.72
C GLU A 484 15.53 -13.86 -5.42
N LYS A 485 15.13 -13.96 -4.14
CA LYS A 485 13.86 -14.58 -3.74
C LYS A 485 12.63 -13.81 -4.22
N TYR A 486 12.70 -12.48 -4.29
CA TYR A 486 11.53 -11.63 -4.55
C TYR A 486 11.41 -11.11 -5.99
N PHE A 487 12.52 -10.99 -6.75
CA PHE A 487 12.53 -10.35 -8.08
C PHE A 487 12.94 -11.29 -9.22
N THR A 488 13.35 -12.50 -8.93
CA THR A 488 13.56 -13.59 -9.91
C THR A 488 12.44 -14.61 -9.84
#